data_f8f751747a861d011d415f8a9d0bf992
#
_entry.id   f8f751747a861d011d415f8a9d0bf992
#
_cell.length_a   1.000
_cell.length_b   1.000
_cell.length_c   1.000
_cell.angle_alpha   90.00
_cell.angle_beta   90.00
_cell.angle_gamma   90.00
#
_symmetry.space_group_name_H-M   'P 1'
#
loop_
_entity.id
_entity.type
_entity.pdbx_description
1 polymer ?
#
loop_
_entity_poly.entity_id
_entity_poly.type
_entity_poly.pdbx_seq_one_letter_code
_entity_poly.pdbx_strand_id
1 'polypeptide(L)'
;MSARSPSPERGPAPPPAAPSAEQLLLRARLALAEPGALGELSALLQAVEPRSLLGSGGPAALGELAAALGELAAPPRREPDGAEPRGQDAALGAVAERAERVAAAFLLLLHKLEAAGERQPPGVAAVGPGLRRLQGHAFIFAVTHREQRPWTSARSRELAQELLERLVRAAGCGSVEEFLRGKEGGEDGAFGAVMGLLKKELTKDTWKCNPASKDVFCWALLRVSRPWLCPHLERVLPPALLLSDDFQEENKVLGVRCLHHIVLNVPGADLCQFNRAQVVFHALYNHLYSREAALIQAVLLCLLDLLPILQRCQQHQGQARPTSPWDQVLQLVLTHMEAEHGLALRRVYAGSLPAFVSRLGILIVRHLKRLERVILGYLEVSDGPREEARLAILETLQCTIEHAWPRMPCRLPVLLKALLRLLWDVHTERGPTPEPVRAALLHRATQCLILLDHCSQGQLKVLLQGVHSCCEEERVRECLRKVQEST
;
A
#
# COMPACT_ATOMS: atom_id res chain seq x y z
N MET A 1 36.34 63.36 64.14
CA MET A 1 36.59 62.97 62.72
C MET A 1 36.20 61.53 62.57
N SER A 2 35.04 61.32 62.08
CA SER A 2 34.44 59.96 61.93
C SER A 2 34.57 59.52 60.45
N ALA A 3 35.37 58.50 60.22
CA ALA A 3 35.60 57.94 58.89
C ALA A 3 34.40 57.07 58.48
N ARG A 4 33.71 57.43 57.40
CA ARG A 4 32.69 56.58 56.73
C ARG A 4 33.40 55.53 55.88
N SER A 5 33.10 54.25 56.15
CA SER A 5 33.47 53.12 55.29
C SER A 5 32.69 53.14 54.04
N PRO A 6 33.26 52.81 52.86
CA PRO A 6 32.50 52.68 51.58
C PRO A 6 31.69 51.40 51.60
N SER A 7 30.42 51.50 51.12
CA SER A 7 29.53 50.38 50.88
C SER A 7 30.04 49.50 49.67
N PRO A 8 29.90 48.17 49.71
CA PRO A 8 30.33 47.31 48.63
C PRO A 8 29.42 47.53 47.43
N GLU A 9 29.98 47.80 46.25
CA GLU A 9 29.32 47.83 44.99
C GLU A 9 28.68 46.44 44.72
N ARG A 10 27.37 46.42 44.46
CA ARG A 10 26.66 45.22 43.92
C ARG A 10 27.19 44.93 42.53
N GLY A 11 27.92 43.83 42.39
CA GLY A 11 28.30 43.29 41.07
C GLY A 11 27.07 43.04 40.18
N PRO A 12 27.23 43.04 38.87
CA PRO A 12 26.13 42.80 37.93
C PRO A 12 25.44 41.48 38.28
N ALA A 13 24.10 41.50 38.25
CA ALA A 13 23.27 40.29 38.47
C ALA A 13 23.69 39.19 37.50
N PRO A 14 23.80 37.92 37.92
CA PRO A 14 24.12 36.83 37.03
C PRO A 14 23.09 36.76 35.92
N PRO A 15 23.50 36.46 34.67
CA PRO A 15 22.58 36.33 33.55
C PRO A 15 21.50 35.28 33.88
N PRO A 16 20.25 35.46 33.42
CA PRO A 16 19.17 34.53 33.66
C PRO A 16 19.59 33.15 33.19
N ALA A 17 19.37 32.12 34.03
CA ALA A 17 19.70 30.74 33.69
C ALA A 17 18.99 30.32 32.38
N ALA A 18 19.73 29.67 31.50
CA ALA A 18 19.16 29.18 30.23
C ALA A 18 17.97 28.24 30.49
N PRO A 19 16.88 28.38 29.73
CA PRO A 19 15.66 27.59 29.96
C PRO A 19 15.95 26.09 29.84
N SER A 20 15.36 25.29 30.74
CA SER A 20 15.48 23.83 30.74
C SER A 20 14.44 23.16 29.81
N ALA A 21 14.69 21.88 29.47
CA ALA A 21 13.73 21.08 28.71
C ALA A 21 12.35 20.98 29.40
N GLU A 22 12.31 20.96 30.72
CA GLU A 22 11.07 20.96 31.53
C GLU A 22 10.29 22.27 31.39
N GLN A 23 10.98 23.42 31.35
CA GLN A 23 10.35 24.72 31.13
C GLN A 23 9.73 24.81 29.71
N LEU A 24 10.42 24.27 28.68
CA LEU A 24 9.87 24.17 27.35
C LEU A 24 8.62 23.29 27.31
N LEU A 25 8.64 22.16 27.99
CA LEU A 25 7.49 21.26 28.10
C LEU A 25 6.31 21.96 28.80
N LEU A 26 6.54 22.67 29.89
CA LEU A 26 5.49 23.41 30.56
C LEU A 26 4.84 24.45 29.62
N ARG A 27 5.64 25.19 28.85
CA ARG A 27 5.15 26.18 27.90
C ARG A 27 4.43 25.53 26.71
N ALA A 28 4.89 24.39 26.22
CA ALA A 28 4.19 23.64 25.19
C ALA A 28 2.80 23.16 25.67
N ARG A 29 2.70 22.69 26.91
CA ARG A 29 1.41 22.31 27.52
C ARG A 29 0.49 23.52 27.73
N LEU A 30 1.00 24.69 28.09
CA LEU A 30 0.21 25.91 28.14
C LEU A 30 -0.28 26.35 26.77
N ALA A 31 0.54 26.18 25.74
CA ALA A 31 0.15 26.48 24.35
C ALA A 31 -0.96 25.58 23.81
N LEU A 32 -1.18 24.38 24.37
CA LEU A 32 -2.34 23.54 24.06
C LEU A 32 -3.65 24.20 24.55
N ALA A 33 -3.62 24.91 25.67
CA ALA A 33 -4.77 25.63 26.22
C ALA A 33 -4.95 27.04 25.59
N GLU A 34 -3.81 27.71 25.30
CA GLU A 34 -3.79 29.09 24.80
C GLU A 34 -2.92 29.19 23.53
N PRO A 35 -3.49 29.26 22.33
CA PRO A 35 -2.74 29.29 21.05
C PRO A 35 -1.72 30.44 20.93
N GLY A 36 -1.91 31.55 21.67
CA GLY A 36 -0.97 32.69 21.73
C GLY A 36 0.39 32.35 22.33
N ALA A 37 0.47 31.35 23.21
CA ALA A 37 1.72 30.93 23.89
C ALA A 37 2.73 30.23 22.95
N LEU A 38 2.35 29.90 21.72
CA LEU A 38 3.26 29.30 20.72
C LEU A 38 4.39 30.25 20.30
N GLY A 39 4.17 31.57 20.32
CA GLY A 39 5.20 32.59 20.08
C GLY A 39 6.27 32.60 21.19
N GLU A 40 5.85 32.51 22.44
CA GLU A 40 6.75 32.43 23.60
C GLU A 40 7.56 31.15 23.59
N LEU A 41 6.95 30.00 23.20
CA LEU A 41 7.65 28.73 23.07
C LEU A 41 8.77 28.82 22.03
N SER A 42 8.52 29.48 20.89
CA SER A 42 9.54 29.67 19.85
C SER A 42 10.71 30.51 20.33
N ALA A 43 10.45 31.58 21.08
CA ALA A 43 11.50 32.42 21.70
C ALA A 43 12.33 31.65 22.73
N LEU A 44 11.67 30.86 23.58
CA LEU A 44 12.36 30.00 24.53
C LEU A 44 13.22 28.93 23.87
N LEU A 45 12.71 28.30 22.80
CA LEU A 45 13.45 27.33 22.00
C LEU A 45 14.71 27.95 21.37
N GLN A 46 14.67 29.21 20.97
CA GLN A 46 15.86 29.92 20.46
C GLN A 46 16.87 30.14 21.56
N ALA A 47 16.46 30.49 22.79
CA ALA A 47 17.32 30.80 23.92
C ALA A 47 17.94 29.57 24.62
N VAL A 48 17.37 28.36 24.43
CA VAL A 48 17.87 27.13 25.07
C VAL A 48 19.26 26.76 24.58
N GLU A 49 20.16 26.46 25.52
CA GLU A 49 21.46 25.90 25.19
C GLU A 49 21.34 24.40 24.76
N PRO A 50 22.07 23.96 23.72
CA PRO A 50 22.02 22.57 23.24
C PRO A 50 22.31 21.52 24.33
N ARG A 51 23.21 21.83 25.28
CA ARG A 51 23.59 20.93 26.38
C ARG A 51 22.47 20.73 27.43
N SER A 52 21.64 21.74 27.63
CA SER A 52 20.55 21.66 28.62
C SER A 52 19.43 20.71 28.20
N LEU A 53 19.29 20.45 26.86
CA LEU A 53 18.36 19.48 26.31
C LEU A 53 18.75 18.02 26.57
N LEU A 54 20.03 17.73 26.80
CA LEU A 54 20.59 16.40 27.03
C LEU A 54 20.91 16.11 28.51
N GLY A 55 20.68 17.08 29.40
CA GLY A 55 20.93 16.97 30.84
C GLY A 55 20.06 15.89 31.52
N SER A 56 20.27 15.74 32.85
CA SER A 56 19.49 14.80 33.68
C SER A 56 17.98 15.04 33.50
N GLY A 57 17.24 14.03 33.01
CA GLY A 57 15.82 14.15 32.68
C GLY A 57 15.50 14.71 31.27
N GLY A 58 16.46 15.35 30.58
CA GLY A 58 16.28 16.00 29.29
C GLY A 58 15.67 15.09 28.18
N PRO A 59 16.17 13.87 27.98
CA PRO A 59 15.60 12.99 26.93
C PRO A 59 14.12 12.60 27.14
N ALA A 60 13.69 12.43 28.41
CA ALA A 60 12.28 12.14 28.71
C ALA A 60 11.39 13.36 28.43
N ALA A 61 11.82 14.55 28.89
CA ALA A 61 11.14 15.82 28.65
C ALA A 61 11.07 16.17 27.16
N LEU A 62 12.11 15.82 26.35
CA LEU A 62 12.08 15.98 24.89
C LEU A 62 11.02 15.09 24.21
N GLY A 63 10.82 13.86 24.67
CA GLY A 63 9.77 12.98 24.15
C GLY A 63 8.37 13.54 24.43
N GLU A 64 8.13 14.04 25.64
CA GLU A 64 6.86 14.67 26.01
C GLU A 64 6.64 16.01 25.28
N LEU A 65 7.69 16.80 25.09
CA LEU A 65 7.65 18.02 24.30
C LEU A 65 7.30 17.73 22.85
N ALA A 66 7.91 16.70 22.26
CA ALA A 66 7.61 16.30 20.89
C ALA A 66 6.16 15.81 20.74
N ALA A 67 5.63 15.10 21.74
CA ALA A 67 4.22 14.69 21.78
C ALA A 67 3.30 15.92 21.83
N ALA A 68 3.56 16.87 22.73
CA ALA A 68 2.77 18.10 22.85
C ALA A 68 2.82 18.96 21.58
N LEU A 69 3.98 19.09 20.94
CA LEU A 69 4.12 19.77 19.64
C LEU A 69 3.28 19.09 18.54
N GLY A 70 3.30 17.76 18.49
CA GLY A 70 2.45 17.00 17.54
C GLY A 70 0.96 17.23 17.78
N GLU A 71 0.51 17.26 19.03
CA GLU A 71 -0.89 17.53 19.39
C GLU A 71 -1.33 18.96 19.04
N LEU A 72 -0.46 19.97 19.20
CA LEU A 72 -0.76 21.37 18.83
C LEU A 72 -1.15 21.54 17.37
N ALA A 73 -0.57 20.75 16.48
CA ALA A 73 -0.84 20.81 15.05
C ALA A 73 -1.66 19.61 14.53
N ALA A 74 -2.19 18.78 15.42
CA ALA A 74 -3.03 17.66 15.02
C ALA A 74 -4.27 18.14 14.27
N PRO A 75 -4.69 17.44 13.20
CA PRO A 75 -5.99 17.70 12.57
C PRO A 75 -7.12 17.57 13.57
N PRO A 76 -8.23 18.31 13.40
CA PRO A 76 -9.37 18.22 14.30
C PRO A 76 -9.91 16.79 14.32
N ARG A 77 -10.16 16.27 15.50
CA ARG A 77 -10.73 14.94 15.69
C ARG A 77 -12.18 14.95 15.17
N ARG A 78 -12.54 13.91 14.42
CA ARG A 78 -13.91 13.67 13.97
C ARG A 78 -14.67 12.94 15.07
N GLU A 79 -15.97 13.23 15.19
CA GLU A 79 -16.83 12.39 16.02
C GLU A 79 -17.06 11.02 15.35
N PRO A 80 -17.25 9.94 16.10
CA PRO A 80 -17.41 8.58 15.56
C PRO A 80 -18.57 8.46 14.57
N ASP A 81 -19.62 9.25 14.73
CA ASP A 81 -20.85 9.22 13.93
C ASP A 81 -20.80 10.03 12.63
N GLY A 82 -19.65 10.58 12.27
CA GLY A 82 -19.43 11.17 10.95
C GLY A 82 -20.14 12.51 10.68
N ALA A 83 -20.69 13.17 11.71
CA ALA A 83 -21.25 14.52 11.57
C ALA A 83 -20.11 15.51 11.32
N GLU A 84 -20.12 16.17 10.16
CA GLU A 84 -19.18 17.28 9.88
C GLU A 84 -19.53 18.49 10.73
N PRO A 85 -18.64 18.98 11.61
CA PRO A 85 -18.92 20.15 12.43
C PRO A 85 -19.03 21.41 11.56
N ARG A 86 -20.07 22.20 11.78
CA ARG A 86 -20.23 23.50 11.12
C ARG A 86 -19.07 24.42 11.51
N GLY A 87 -18.38 25.02 10.50
CA GLY A 87 -17.22 25.89 10.74
C GLY A 87 -15.86 25.23 10.54
N GLN A 88 -15.80 24.10 9.88
CA GLN A 88 -14.61 23.26 9.68
C GLN A 88 -13.48 23.97 8.92
N ASP A 89 -13.79 24.84 7.94
CA ASP A 89 -12.77 25.52 7.12
C ASP A 89 -11.87 26.46 7.94
N ALA A 90 -12.44 27.24 8.86
CA ALA A 90 -11.66 28.11 9.74
C ALA A 90 -10.80 27.32 10.73
N ALA A 91 -11.31 26.22 11.26
CA ALA A 91 -10.56 25.33 12.13
C ALA A 91 -9.39 24.65 11.38
N LEU A 92 -9.59 24.23 10.13
CA LEU A 92 -8.58 23.63 9.28
C LEU A 92 -7.48 24.63 8.89
N GLY A 93 -7.84 25.89 8.58
CA GLY A 93 -6.87 26.97 8.33
C GLY A 93 -5.98 27.25 9.54
N ALA A 94 -6.56 27.29 10.74
CA ALA A 94 -5.81 27.46 11.99
C ALA A 94 -4.85 26.28 12.28
N VAL A 95 -5.18 25.07 11.84
CA VAL A 95 -4.25 23.92 11.93
C VAL A 95 -3.04 24.14 11.03
N ALA A 96 -3.23 24.61 9.78
CA ALA A 96 -2.13 24.86 8.86
C ALA A 96 -1.14 25.90 9.42
N GLU A 97 -1.64 27.00 9.99
CA GLU A 97 -0.77 28.02 10.64
C GLU A 97 -0.02 27.48 11.85
N ARG A 98 -0.67 26.67 12.70
CA ARG A 98 0.00 26.03 13.82
C ARG A 98 1.05 25.04 13.34
N ALA A 99 0.76 24.29 12.27
CA ALA A 99 1.70 23.33 11.69
C ALA A 99 2.98 24.00 11.18
N GLU A 100 2.90 25.19 10.59
CA GLU A 100 4.09 25.95 10.17
C GLU A 100 4.99 26.30 11.36
N ARG A 101 4.41 26.76 12.47
CA ARG A 101 5.16 27.11 13.69
C ARG A 101 5.73 25.87 14.39
N VAL A 102 4.96 24.79 14.44
CA VAL A 102 5.41 23.51 15.03
C VAL A 102 6.52 22.87 14.19
N ALA A 103 6.43 22.94 12.85
CA ALA A 103 7.51 22.48 11.98
C ALA A 103 8.81 23.24 12.22
N ALA A 104 8.73 24.58 12.34
CA ALA A 104 9.88 25.41 12.68
C ALA A 104 10.47 25.05 14.05
N ALA A 105 9.62 24.74 15.04
CA ALA A 105 10.06 24.29 16.37
C ALA A 105 10.80 22.95 16.30
N PHE A 106 10.30 21.96 15.55
CA PHE A 106 10.97 20.68 15.33
C PHE A 106 12.31 20.84 14.61
N LEU A 107 12.37 21.67 13.57
CA LEU A 107 13.61 21.97 12.83
C LEU A 107 14.65 22.60 13.73
N LEU A 108 14.26 23.53 14.61
CA LEU A 108 15.14 24.16 15.57
C LEU A 108 15.64 23.17 16.62
N LEU A 109 14.78 22.28 17.14
CA LEU A 109 15.16 21.22 18.07
C LEU A 109 16.19 20.27 17.44
N LEU A 110 15.96 19.84 16.18
CA LEU A 110 16.91 19.00 15.45
C LEU A 110 18.26 19.69 15.30
N HIS A 111 18.28 20.96 14.89
CA HIS A 111 19.51 21.73 14.75
C HIS A 111 20.31 21.80 16.06
N LYS A 112 19.62 22.03 17.20
CA LYS A 112 20.27 22.08 18.49
C LYS A 112 20.79 20.72 18.95
N LEU A 113 20.07 19.63 18.64
CA LEU A 113 20.53 18.27 18.94
C LEU A 113 21.75 17.89 18.10
N GLU A 114 21.78 18.27 16.82
CA GLU A 114 22.94 18.10 15.95
C GLU A 114 24.17 18.85 16.48
N ALA A 115 23.99 20.14 16.82
CA ALA A 115 25.07 20.97 17.43
C ALA A 115 25.59 20.45 18.79
N ALA A 116 24.74 19.78 19.56
CA ALA A 116 25.16 19.11 20.80
C ALA A 116 25.95 17.82 20.54
N GLY A 117 25.60 17.10 19.44
CA GLY A 117 26.26 15.85 19.05
C GLY A 117 27.64 16.05 18.39
N GLU A 118 27.85 17.12 17.62
CA GLU A 118 29.14 17.44 16.96
C GLU A 118 30.30 17.67 17.93
N ARG A 119 29.99 17.85 19.21
CA ARG A 119 30.98 18.04 20.30
C ARG A 119 31.33 16.76 21.05
N GLN A 120 30.83 15.60 20.61
CA GLN A 120 31.22 14.30 21.16
C GLN A 120 32.42 13.73 20.40
N PRO A 121 33.33 12.96 21.08
CA PRO A 121 34.50 12.40 20.40
C PRO A 121 34.12 11.45 19.27
N PRO A 122 34.91 11.42 18.16
CA PRO A 122 34.65 10.55 17.03
C PRO A 122 34.73 9.07 17.45
N GLY A 123 33.67 8.32 17.28
CA GLY A 123 33.58 6.89 17.62
C GLY A 123 32.24 6.44 18.21
N VAL A 124 31.40 7.35 18.66
CA VAL A 124 30.05 7.02 19.17
C VAL A 124 29.03 7.36 18.09
N ALA A 125 28.88 6.47 17.13
CA ALA A 125 27.92 6.60 16.02
C ALA A 125 26.49 6.19 16.41
N ALA A 126 26.11 6.31 17.68
CA ALA A 126 24.76 6.04 18.12
C ALA A 126 23.89 7.29 17.98
N VAL A 127 22.73 7.15 17.36
CA VAL A 127 21.67 8.17 17.39
C VAL A 127 21.47 8.60 18.84
N GLY A 128 21.75 9.86 19.15
CA GLY A 128 21.72 10.34 20.52
C GLY A 128 20.37 10.09 21.19
N PRO A 129 20.32 9.84 22.51
CA PRO A 129 19.10 9.47 23.23
C PRO A 129 17.98 10.51 23.06
N GLY A 130 18.33 11.78 22.88
CA GLY A 130 17.38 12.86 22.60
C GLY A 130 16.70 12.70 21.25
N LEU A 131 17.46 12.39 20.18
CA LEU A 131 16.93 12.21 18.85
C LEU A 131 15.99 10.98 18.80
N ARG A 132 16.34 9.88 19.48
CA ARG A 132 15.47 8.70 19.56
C ARG A 132 14.10 8.99 20.17
N ARG A 133 14.02 9.87 21.16
CA ARG A 133 12.76 10.27 21.78
C ARG A 133 11.92 11.20 20.91
N LEU A 134 12.59 12.06 20.14
CA LEU A 134 11.96 13.01 19.23
C LEU A 134 11.48 12.37 17.93
N GLN A 135 12.26 11.44 17.35
CA GLN A 135 12.12 10.99 15.96
C GLN A 135 10.74 10.42 15.59
N GLY A 136 10.09 9.67 16.48
CA GLY A 136 8.78 9.08 16.23
C GLY A 136 7.69 10.14 16.08
N HIS A 137 7.64 11.11 16.99
CA HIS A 137 6.66 12.20 16.96
C HIS A 137 6.92 13.16 15.80
N ALA A 138 8.19 13.54 15.57
CA ALA A 138 8.58 14.39 14.44
C ALA A 138 8.24 13.74 13.08
N PHE A 139 8.45 12.42 12.96
CA PHE A 139 8.09 11.66 11.78
C PHE A 139 6.57 11.65 11.55
N ILE A 140 5.78 11.33 12.59
CA ILE A 140 4.31 11.34 12.48
C ILE A 140 3.81 12.71 12.06
N PHE A 141 4.33 13.78 12.68
CA PHE A 141 4.00 15.15 12.30
C PHE A 141 4.36 15.44 10.83
N ALA A 142 5.60 15.14 10.41
CA ALA A 142 6.06 15.39 9.05
C ALA A 142 5.20 14.67 8.01
N VAL A 143 4.87 13.39 8.22
CA VAL A 143 4.02 12.63 7.31
C VAL A 143 2.58 13.15 7.29
N THR A 144 2.04 13.59 8.44
CA THR A 144 0.69 14.18 8.54
C THR A 144 0.54 15.44 7.69
N HIS A 145 1.61 16.26 7.58
CA HIS A 145 1.54 17.58 6.96
C HIS A 145 2.22 17.69 5.59
N ARG A 146 2.88 16.65 5.07
CA ARG A 146 3.64 16.71 3.81
C ARG A 146 2.78 16.69 2.52
N GLU A 147 1.57 16.16 2.58
CA GLU A 147 0.71 16.02 1.41
C GLU A 147 -0.40 17.09 1.41
N GLN A 148 -0.99 17.31 0.23
CA GLN A 148 -2.14 18.20 0.12
C GLN A 148 -3.35 17.58 0.82
N ARG A 149 -3.73 18.15 1.94
CA ARG A 149 -4.86 17.76 2.76
C ARG A 149 -5.65 19.01 3.16
N PRO A 150 -6.92 18.90 3.59
CA PRO A 150 -7.71 20.05 4.01
C PRO A 150 -7.07 20.88 5.12
N TRP A 151 -6.22 20.29 5.95
CA TRP A 151 -5.52 20.93 7.07
C TRP A 151 -4.09 21.37 6.76
N THR A 152 -3.66 21.40 5.49
CA THR A 152 -2.29 21.79 5.11
C THR A 152 -2.29 23.01 4.19
N SER A 153 -1.29 23.90 4.37
CA SER A 153 -0.94 24.99 3.46
C SER A 153 0.24 24.59 2.57
N ALA A 154 0.55 25.37 1.54
CA ALA A 154 1.77 25.17 0.74
C ALA A 154 3.00 25.23 1.63
N ARG A 155 3.06 26.23 2.54
CA ARG A 155 4.19 26.45 3.44
C ARG A 155 4.34 25.34 4.47
N SER A 156 3.22 24.88 5.08
CA SER A 156 3.30 23.76 6.03
C SER A 156 3.81 22.47 5.37
N ARG A 157 3.46 22.21 4.10
CA ARG A 157 3.96 21.05 3.35
C ARG A 157 5.47 21.14 3.07
N GLU A 158 5.96 22.31 2.67
CA GLU A 158 7.40 22.54 2.45
C GLU A 158 8.20 22.28 3.73
N LEU A 159 7.77 22.89 4.85
CA LEU A 159 8.43 22.72 6.15
C LEU A 159 8.35 21.27 6.66
N ALA A 160 7.24 20.58 6.43
CA ALA A 160 7.09 19.17 6.81
C ALA A 160 8.03 18.27 5.98
N GLN A 161 8.19 18.57 4.70
CA GLN A 161 9.14 17.86 3.83
C GLN A 161 10.59 18.14 4.25
N GLU A 162 10.95 19.39 4.52
CA GLU A 162 12.27 19.78 5.05
C GLU A 162 12.57 19.08 6.38
N LEU A 163 11.57 19.01 7.27
CA LEU A 163 11.69 18.31 8.56
C LEU A 163 11.99 16.81 8.34
N LEU A 164 11.27 16.16 7.45
CA LEU A 164 11.49 14.74 7.16
C LEU A 164 12.89 14.47 6.62
N GLU A 165 13.35 15.29 5.67
CA GLU A 165 14.69 15.17 5.10
C GLU A 165 15.79 15.41 6.13
N ARG A 166 15.58 16.40 7.01
CA ARG A 166 16.53 16.72 8.07
C ARG A 166 16.56 15.64 9.14
N LEU A 167 15.40 15.07 9.48
CA LEU A 167 15.29 13.96 10.43
C LEU A 167 16.06 12.73 9.93
N VAL A 168 15.92 12.38 8.66
CA VAL A 168 16.64 11.28 8.01
C VAL A 168 18.16 11.52 8.07
N ARG A 169 18.61 12.74 7.74
CA ARG A 169 20.03 13.11 7.81
C ARG A 169 20.57 13.10 9.23
N ALA A 170 19.83 13.64 10.21
CA ALA A 170 20.23 13.65 11.61
C ALA A 170 20.37 12.23 12.19
N ALA A 171 19.59 11.27 11.68
CA ALA A 171 19.73 9.86 12.01
C ALA A 171 20.90 9.18 11.26
N GLY A 172 21.62 9.91 10.41
CA GLY A 172 22.72 9.38 9.58
C GLY A 172 22.25 8.40 8.51
N CYS A 173 21.00 8.50 8.04
CA CYS A 173 20.40 7.63 7.04
C CYS A 173 20.37 8.31 5.67
N GLY A 174 20.49 7.52 4.59
CA GLY A 174 20.44 8.00 3.20
C GLY A 174 19.02 8.08 2.64
N SER A 175 18.05 7.37 3.24
CA SER A 175 16.66 7.35 2.79
C SER A 175 15.67 7.19 3.95
N VAL A 176 14.39 7.46 3.67
CA VAL A 176 13.31 7.26 4.64
C VAL A 176 13.14 5.78 4.98
N GLU A 177 13.33 4.91 4.00
CA GLU A 177 13.26 3.45 4.17
C GLU A 177 14.35 2.98 5.15
N GLU A 178 15.59 3.48 5.01
CA GLU A 178 16.69 3.20 5.92
C GLU A 178 16.41 3.75 7.32
N PHE A 179 15.88 4.97 7.42
CA PHE A 179 15.49 5.59 8.69
C PHE A 179 14.43 4.75 9.43
N LEU A 180 13.43 4.23 8.72
CA LEU A 180 12.38 3.41 9.32
C LEU A 180 12.88 2.04 9.75
N ARG A 181 13.67 1.36 8.91
CA ARG A 181 14.15 0.01 9.19
C ARG A 181 15.33 -0.07 10.15
N GLY A 182 16.14 0.99 10.23
CA GLY A 182 17.45 0.97 10.87
C GLY A 182 18.56 0.50 9.93
N LYS A 183 19.79 0.55 10.40
CA LYS A 183 20.99 0.09 9.67
C LYS A 183 21.23 -1.38 9.92
N GLU A 184 21.77 -2.09 8.91
CA GLU A 184 22.19 -3.48 9.06
C GLU A 184 23.27 -3.62 10.14
N GLY A 185 23.02 -4.48 11.15
CA GLY A 185 23.93 -4.67 12.29
C GLY A 185 23.93 -3.52 13.30
N GLY A 186 23.04 -2.55 13.16
CA GLY A 186 22.89 -1.38 14.02
C GLY A 186 21.63 -1.42 14.90
N GLU A 187 21.26 -0.25 15.39
CA GLU A 187 20.08 -0.07 16.23
C GLU A 187 18.77 -0.19 15.44
N ASP A 188 17.70 -0.60 16.11
CA ASP A 188 16.35 -0.62 15.57
C ASP A 188 15.96 0.77 15.01
N GLY A 189 15.36 0.76 13.79
CA GLY A 189 14.88 1.99 13.17
C GLY A 189 13.68 2.62 13.86
N ALA A 190 13.24 3.74 13.31
CA ALA A 190 12.12 4.49 13.87
C ALA A 190 10.75 3.79 13.72
N PHE A 191 10.63 2.77 12.86
CA PHE A 191 9.35 2.11 12.55
C PHE A 191 8.65 1.54 13.79
N GLY A 192 9.37 0.81 14.62
CA GLY A 192 8.82 0.23 15.84
C GLY A 192 8.28 1.29 16.81
N ALA A 193 8.97 2.42 16.95
CA ALA A 193 8.54 3.55 17.76
C ALA A 193 7.29 4.22 17.17
N VAL A 194 7.27 4.47 15.86
CA VAL A 194 6.12 5.05 15.14
C VAL A 194 4.88 4.16 15.30
N MET A 195 4.99 2.84 15.07
CA MET A 195 3.88 1.91 15.25
C MET A 195 3.42 1.83 16.70
N GLY A 196 4.33 1.97 17.66
CA GLY A 196 4.01 2.05 19.09
C GLY A 196 3.18 3.28 19.45
N LEU A 197 3.53 4.44 18.90
CA LEU A 197 2.82 5.70 19.11
C LEU A 197 1.42 5.66 18.46
N LEU A 198 1.29 5.11 17.25
CA LEU A 198 0.02 4.99 16.54
C LEU A 198 -0.93 3.94 17.13
N LYS A 199 -0.45 3.03 17.97
CA LYS A 199 -1.25 1.92 18.52
C LYS A 199 -2.56 2.38 19.17
N LYS A 200 -2.54 3.49 19.91
CA LYS A 200 -3.71 4.05 20.61
C LYS A 200 -4.73 4.67 19.65
N GLU A 201 -4.26 5.18 18.51
CA GLU A 201 -5.10 5.82 17.48
C GLU A 201 -5.66 4.81 16.47
N LEU A 202 -5.10 3.61 16.37
CA LEU A 202 -5.47 2.58 15.39
C LEU A 202 -6.26 1.42 16.04
N THR A 203 -7.16 1.75 16.96
CA THR A 203 -8.11 0.79 17.55
C THR A 203 -9.46 0.89 16.84
N LYS A 204 -10.33 -0.10 17.04
CA LYS A 204 -11.69 -0.13 16.46
C LYS A 204 -12.48 1.15 16.74
N ASP A 205 -12.31 1.72 17.93
CA ASP A 205 -13.10 2.87 18.39
C ASP A 205 -12.47 4.23 18.02
N THR A 206 -11.15 4.29 17.75
CA THR A 206 -10.42 5.55 17.62
C THR A 206 -9.92 5.86 16.22
N TRP A 207 -9.70 4.86 15.37
CA TRP A 207 -9.02 5.06 14.09
C TRP A 207 -9.75 6.03 13.13
N LYS A 208 -11.07 6.15 13.24
CA LYS A 208 -11.88 7.10 12.45
C LYS A 208 -11.83 8.52 12.98
N CYS A 209 -11.53 8.69 14.27
CA CYS A 209 -11.49 9.99 14.92
C CYS A 209 -10.31 10.84 14.42
N ASN A 210 -9.18 10.20 14.11
CA ASN A 210 -7.99 10.91 13.60
C ASN A 210 -7.69 10.48 12.15
N PRO A 211 -8.09 11.28 11.15
CA PRO A 211 -7.93 10.91 9.73
C PRO A 211 -6.45 10.79 9.30
N ALA A 212 -5.53 11.47 9.99
CA ALA A 212 -4.10 11.40 9.66
C ALA A 212 -3.45 10.08 10.10
N SER A 213 -3.91 9.46 11.18
CA SER A 213 -3.26 8.27 11.75
C SER A 213 -3.25 7.08 10.78
N LYS A 214 -4.34 6.87 10.00
CA LYS A 214 -4.38 5.83 8.96
C LYS A 214 -3.39 6.12 7.84
N ASP A 215 -3.28 7.40 7.41
CA ASP A 215 -2.40 7.79 6.32
C ASP A 215 -0.93 7.61 6.73
N VAL A 216 -0.57 8.02 7.94
CA VAL A 216 0.79 7.81 8.50
C VAL A 216 1.11 6.33 8.62
N PHE A 217 0.17 5.53 9.14
CA PHE A 217 0.33 4.07 9.24
C PHE A 217 0.60 3.43 7.88
N CYS A 218 -0.26 3.67 6.90
CA CYS A 218 -0.11 3.09 5.56
C CYS A 218 1.16 3.56 4.88
N TRP A 219 1.48 4.86 5.00
CA TRP A 219 2.67 5.44 4.39
C TRP A 219 3.96 4.86 4.97
N ALA A 220 4.02 4.66 6.29
CA ALA A 220 5.18 4.06 6.96
C ALA A 220 5.28 2.55 6.65
N LEU A 221 4.17 1.82 6.72
CA LEU A 221 4.14 0.38 6.47
C LEU A 221 4.66 0.02 5.07
N LEU A 222 4.18 0.72 4.04
CA LEU A 222 4.55 0.45 2.64
C LEU A 222 6.03 0.72 2.32
N ARG A 223 6.79 1.33 3.24
CA ARG A 223 8.23 1.60 3.09
C ARG A 223 9.13 0.61 3.83
N VAL A 224 8.57 -0.29 4.62
CA VAL A 224 9.34 -1.28 5.36
C VAL A 224 9.15 -2.66 4.74
N SER A 225 10.20 -3.19 4.15
CA SER A 225 10.23 -4.50 3.48
C SER A 225 10.97 -5.55 4.32
N ARG A 226 11.14 -6.75 3.76
CA ARG A 226 11.96 -7.82 4.36
C ARG A 226 13.39 -7.37 4.63
N PRO A 227 14.02 -7.85 5.70
CA PRO A 227 13.50 -8.72 6.78
C PRO A 227 12.85 -7.94 7.92
N TRP A 228 12.87 -6.61 7.90
CA TRP A 228 12.54 -5.71 9.03
C TRP A 228 11.06 -5.68 9.40
N LEU A 229 10.14 -6.10 8.52
CA LEU A 229 8.70 -6.05 8.80
C LEU A 229 8.25 -7.16 9.78
N CYS A 230 8.90 -8.32 9.74
CA CYS A 230 8.51 -9.51 10.51
C CYS A 230 8.38 -9.26 12.04
N PRO A 231 9.34 -8.60 12.73
CA PRO A 231 9.25 -8.32 14.16
C PRO A 231 8.04 -7.43 14.55
N HIS A 232 7.48 -6.73 13.59
CA HIS A 232 6.38 -5.78 13.81
C HIS A 232 5.01 -6.33 13.39
N LEU A 233 4.92 -7.60 12.94
CA LEU A 233 3.69 -8.19 12.40
C LEU A 233 2.48 -8.04 13.34
N GLU A 234 2.67 -8.22 14.64
CA GLU A 234 1.61 -8.08 15.65
C GLU A 234 1.09 -6.65 15.80
N ARG A 235 1.88 -5.65 15.38
CA ARG A 235 1.51 -4.24 15.44
C ARG A 235 0.88 -3.74 14.15
N VAL A 236 1.18 -4.38 12.99
CA VAL A 236 0.74 -3.90 11.68
C VAL A 236 -0.43 -4.69 11.09
N LEU A 237 -0.55 -5.99 11.42
CA LEU A 237 -1.62 -6.83 10.88
C LEU A 237 -3.02 -6.42 11.37
N PRO A 238 -3.26 -6.18 12.68
CA PRO A 238 -4.59 -5.78 13.15
C PRO A 238 -5.10 -4.45 12.54
N PRO A 239 -4.31 -3.36 12.48
CA PRO A 239 -4.76 -2.14 11.80
C PRO A 239 -5.03 -2.32 10.31
N ALA A 240 -4.23 -3.13 9.60
CA ALA A 240 -4.47 -3.41 8.18
C ALA A 240 -5.80 -4.16 7.97
N LEU A 241 -6.10 -5.13 8.82
CA LEU A 241 -7.39 -5.83 8.82
C LEU A 241 -8.55 -4.87 9.15
N LEU A 242 -8.37 -4.01 10.14
CA LEU A 242 -9.36 -3.03 10.55
C LEU A 242 -9.71 -2.06 9.41
N LEU A 243 -8.71 -1.56 8.69
CA LEU A 243 -8.91 -0.70 7.51
C LEU A 243 -9.62 -1.46 6.38
N SER A 244 -9.27 -2.74 6.16
CA SER A 244 -9.90 -3.54 5.11
C SER A 244 -11.38 -3.84 5.40
N ASP A 245 -11.81 -3.82 6.65
CA ASP A 245 -13.19 -4.10 7.07
C ASP A 245 -14.06 -2.82 7.17
N ASP A 246 -13.59 -1.67 6.71
CA ASP A 246 -14.37 -0.44 6.76
C ASP A 246 -15.54 -0.46 5.75
N PHE A 247 -16.55 0.39 5.98
CA PHE A 247 -17.65 0.57 5.03
C PHE A 247 -17.24 1.39 3.79
N GLN A 248 -16.27 2.33 3.95
CA GLN A 248 -15.74 3.14 2.87
C GLN A 248 -14.78 2.34 2.00
N GLU A 249 -15.03 2.34 0.70
CA GLU A 249 -14.26 1.53 -0.25
C GLU A 249 -12.81 1.94 -0.38
N GLU A 250 -12.53 3.24 -0.34
CA GLU A 250 -11.16 3.76 -0.35
C GLU A 250 -10.32 3.19 0.80
N ASN A 251 -10.92 3.09 2.00
CA ASN A 251 -10.27 2.50 3.15
C ASN A 251 -10.08 0.99 2.99
N LYS A 252 -11.09 0.28 2.42
CA LYS A 252 -10.96 -1.16 2.10
C LYS A 252 -9.79 -1.41 1.16
N VAL A 253 -9.72 -0.66 0.05
CA VAL A 253 -8.62 -0.79 -0.92
C VAL A 253 -7.27 -0.52 -0.27
N LEU A 254 -7.19 0.51 0.58
CA LEU A 254 -5.98 0.85 1.31
C LEU A 254 -5.58 -0.27 2.29
N GLY A 255 -6.54 -0.80 3.06
CA GLY A 255 -6.36 -1.93 3.96
C GLY A 255 -5.88 -3.18 3.23
N VAL A 256 -6.51 -3.53 2.10
CA VAL A 256 -6.10 -4.68 1.28
C VAL A 256 -4.70 -4.49 0.71
N ARG A 257 -4.32 -3.28 0.28
CA ARG A 257 -2.93 -2.98 -0.15
C ARG A 257 -1.94 -3.16 0.99
N CYS A 258 -2.28 -2.74 2.20
CA CYS A 258 -1.47 -2.98 3.39
C CYS A 258 -1.32 -4.49 3.69
N LEU A 259 -2.41 -5.25 3.61
CA LEU A 259 -2.38 -6.70 3.76
C LEU A 259 -1.52 -7.36 2.69
N HIS A 260 -1.63 -6.94 1.43
CA HIS A 260 -0.80 -7.45 0.34
C HIS A 260 0.68 -7.17 0.59
N HIS A 261 1.03 -5.95 1.01
CA HIS A 261 2.40 -5.62 1.38
C HIS A 261 2.94 -6.52 2.52
N ILE A 262 2.13 -6.79 3.54
CA ILE A 262 2.48 -7.72 4.63
C ILE A 262 2.71 -9.13 4.07
N VAL A 263 1.82 -9.65 3.22
CA VAL A 263 1.94 -10.98 2.61
C VAL A 263 3.23 -11.12 1.81
N LEU A 264 3.63 -10.07 1.07
CA LEU A 264 4.85 -10.06 0.27
C LEU A 264 6.13 -9.96 1.12
N ASN A 265 6.05 -9.28 2.27
CA ASN A 265 7.24 -8.89 3.05
C ASN A 265 7.41 -9.61 4.38
N VAL A 266 6.52 -10.53 4.72
CA VAL A 266 6.66 -11.40 5.91
C VAL A 266 6.91 -12.84 5.44
N PRO A 267 7.81 -13.60 6.08
CA PRO A 267 8.02 -15.00 5.77
C PRO A 267 6.73 -15.81 5.90
N GLY A 268 6.45 -16.72 4.95
CA GLY A 268 5.25 -17.53 4.99
C GLY A 268 5.10 -18.37 6.27
N ALA A 269 6.21 -18.80 6.86
CA ALA A 269 6.21 -19.51 8.14
C ALA A 269 5.58 -18.69 9.28
N ASP A 270 5.92 -17.40 9.37
CA ASP A 270 5.37 -16.50 10.41
C ASP A 270 3.90 -16.18 10.18
N LEU A 271 3.47 -16.13 8.90
CA LEU A 271 2.05 -16.00 8.54
C LEU A 271 1.26 -17.29 8.86
N CYS A 272 1.89 -18.47 8.79
CA CYS A 272 1.25 -19.74 9.17
C CYS A 272 1.03 -19.84 10.69
N GLN A 273 1.88 -19.20 11.50
CA GLN A 273 1.71 -19.19 12.95
C GLN A 273 0.39 -18.52 13.36
N PHE A 274 -0.24 -19.05 14.38
CA PHE A 274 -1.50 -18.53 14.95
C PHE A 274 -2.61 -18.33 13.90
N ASN A 275 -2.60 -19.11 12.81
CA ASN A 275 -3.58 -19.04 11.72
C ASN A 275 -3.70 -17.63 11.05
N ARG A 276 -2.66 -16.80 11.11
CA ARG A 276 -2.68 -15.43 10.57
C ARG A 276 -3.00 -15.42 9.07
N ALA A 277 -2.38 -16.31 8.29
CA ALA A 277 -2.68 -16.45 6.85
C ALA A 277 -4.16 -16.79 6.60
N GLN A 278 -4.76 -17.65 7.44
CA GLN A 278 -6.17 -18.00 7.32
C GLN A 278 -7.08 -16.83 7.65
N VAL A 279 -6.75 -16.01 8.65
CA VAL A 279 -7.48 -14.77 8.99
C VAL A 279 -7.45 -13.80 7.82
N VAL A 280 -6.28 -13.55 7.23
CA VAL A 280 -6.15 -12.69 6.05
C VAL A 280 -6.95 -13.25 4.87
N PHE A 281 -6.91 -14.56 4.63
CA PHE A 281 -7.70 -15.20 3.59
C PHE A 281 -9.20 -14.97 3.75
N HIS A 282 -9.74 -15.16 4.94
CA HIS A 282 -11.18 -14.95 5.18
C HIS A 282 -11.57 -13.47 4.99
N ALA A 283 -10.76 -12.54 5.44
CA ALA A 283 -10.98 -11.11 5.20
C ALA A 283 -11.05 -10.81 3.70
N LEU A 284 -10.06 -11.29 2.92
CA LEU A 284 -10.01 -11.08 1.47
C LEU A 284 -11.15 -11.82 0.73
N TYR A 285 -11.47 -13.05 1.14
CA TYR A 285 -12.51 -13.85 0.49
C TYR A 285 -13.88 -13.19 0.61
N ASN A 286 -14.19 -12.56 1.76
CA ASN A 286 -15.44 -11.82 1.96
C ASN A 286 -15.53 -10.60 1.00
N HIS A 287 -14.42 -9.97 0.65
CA HIS A 287 -14.41 -8.86 -0.29
C HIS A 287 -14.69 -9.27 -1.74
N LEU A 288 -14.54 -10.55 -2.10
CA LEU A 288 -14.89 -11.03 -3.44
C LEU A 288 -16.38 -10.84 -3.79
N TYR A 289 -17.26 -10.63 -2.80
CA TYR A 289 -18.66 -10.29 -3.03
C TYR A 289 -18.92 -8.80 -3.30
N SER A 290 -17.91 -7.96 -3.26
CA SER A 290 -18.01 -6.55 -3.64
C SER A 290 -18.21 -6.39 -5.16
N ARG A 291 -18.77 -5.23 -5.56
CA ARG A 291 -18.92 -4.84 -6.96
C ARG A 291 -17.93 -3.74 -7.38
N GLU A 292 -17.00 -3.38 -6.51
CA GLU A 292 -16.02 -2.34 -6.76
C GLU A 292 -14.77 -2.91 -7.45
N ALA A 293 -14.55 -2.48 -8.68
CA ALA A 293 -13.47 -3.00 -9.52
C ALA A 293 -12.08 -2.80 -8.89
N ALA A 294 -11.82 -1.64 -8.27
CA ALA A 294 -10.54 -1.36 -7.63
C ALA A 294 -10.27 -2.26 -6.41
N LEU A 295 -11.32 -2.55 -5.63
CA LEU A 295 -11.22 -3.46 -4.49
C LEU A 295 -11.00 -4.90 -4.96
N ILE A 296 -11.79 -5.39 -5.90
CA ILE A 296 -11.64 -6.74 -6.47
C ILE A 296 -10.25 -6.95 -7.05
N GLN A 297 -9.73 -5.97 -7.80
CA GLN A 297 -8.37 -6.03 -8.34
C GLN A 297 -7.32 -6.19 -7.22
N ALA A 298 -7.39 -5.37 -6.19
CA ALA A 298 -6.45 -5.45 -5.06
C ALA A 298 -6.56 -6.80 -4.32
N VAL A 299 -7.78 -7.29 -4.11
CA VAL A 299 -8.06 -8.58 -3.47
C VAL A 299 -7.51 -9.75 -4.27
N LEU A 300 -7.76 -9.80 -5.57
CA LEU A 300 -7.28 -10.88 -6.44
C LEU A 300 -5.75 -10.94 -6.51
N LEU A 301 -5.09 -9.77 -6.59
CA LEU A 301 -3.63 -9.69 -6.53
C LEU A 301 -3.08 -10.22 -5.20
N CYS A 302 -3.67 -9.81 -4.09
CA CYS A 302 -3.26 -10.30 -2.77
C CYS A 302 -3.50 -11.80 -2.59
N LEU A 303 -4.63 -12.32 -3.08
CA LEU A 303 -4.95 -13.75 -3.03
C LEU A 303 -3.95 -14.59 -3.84
N LEU A 304 -3.53 -14.14 -5.02
CA LEU A 304 -2.53 -14.85 -5.83
C LEU A 304 -1.22 -15.11 -5.07
N ASP A 305 -0.80 -14.21 -4.19
CA ASP A 305 0.41 -14.36 -3.40
C ASP A 305 0.16 -15.07 -2.04
N LEU A 306 -1.04 -14.95 -1.48
CA LEU A 306 -1.40 -15.58 -0.23
C LEU A 306 -1.73 -17.08 -0.37
N LEU A 307 -2.39 -17.49 -1.46
CA LEU A 307 -2.84 -18.87 -1.67
C LEU A 307 -1.70 -19.90 -1.64
N PRO A 308 -0.52 -19.67 -2.22
CA PRO A 308 0.63 -20.57 -2.08
C PRO A 308 1.11 -20.73 -0.64
N ILE A 309 1.01 -19.67 0.17
CA ILE A 309 1.37 -19.71 1.60
C ILE A 309 0.37 -20.59 2.35
N LEU A 310 -0.93 -20.37 2.13
CA LEU A 310 -1.98 -21.19 2.74
C LEU A 310 -1.87 -22.66 2.39
N GLN A 311 -1.56 -22.99 1.16
CA GLN A 311 -1.37 -24.38 0.72
C GLN A 311 -0.22 -25.05 1.49
N ARG A 312 0.90 -24.33 1.68
CA ARG A 312 2.02 -24.83 2.51
C ARG A 312 1.61 -24.99 3.99
N CYS A 313 0.89 -24.03 4.57
CA CYS A 313 0.40 -24.13 5.95
C CYS A 313 -0.46 -25.40 6.15
N GLN A 314 -1.34 -25.72 5.21
CA GLN A 314 -2.22 -26.90 5.28
C GLN A 314 -1.45 -28.21 5.14
N GLN A 315 -0.44 -28.27 4.29
CA GLN A 315 0.42 -29.45 4.15
C GLN A 315 1.15 -29.80 5.45
N HIS A 316 1.62 -28.78 6.17
CA HIS A 316 2.29 -28.96 7.47
C HIS A 316 1.33 -29.42 8.58
N GLN A 317 0.05 -29.09 8.51
CA GLN A 317 -0.94 -29.47 9.52
C GLN A 317 -1.57 -30.84 9.28
N GLY A 318 -1.22 -31.53 8.19
CA GLY A 318 -1.77 -32.87 7.86
C GLY A 318 -3.30 -32.90 7.61
N GLN A 319 -3.92 -31.74 7.49
CA GLN A 319 -5.35 -31.63 7.23
C GLN A 319 -5.63 -31.63 5.73
N ALA A 320 -5.97 -32.79 5.19
CA ALA A 320 -6.54 -32.89 3.85
C ALA A 320 -7.96 -32.32 3.86
N ARG A 321 -8.14 -31.04 3.44
CA ARG A 321 -9.47 -30.49 3.18
C ARG A 321 -10.00 -31.00 1.84
N PRO A 322 -11.31 -31.27 1.72
CA PRO A 322 -11.90 -31.76 0.46
C PRO A 322 -11.79 -30.75 -0.69
N THR A 323 -11.69 -29.44 -0.40
CA THR A 323 -11.53 -28.37 -1.39
C THR A 323 -10.32 -27.51 -1.05
N SER A 324 -9.45 -27.33 -2.06
CA SER A 324 -8.31 -26.41 -1.97
C SER A 324 -8.80 -24.95 -1.87
N PRO A 325 -8.11 -24.05 -1.14
CA PRO A 325 -8.40 -22.63 -1.17
C PRO A 325 -8.35 -22.04 -2.60
N TRP A 326 -7.50 -22.58 -3.46
CA TRP A 326 -7.46 -22.23 -4.88
C TRP A 326 -8.78 -22.57 -5.59
N ASP A 327 -9.31 -23.76 -5.37
CA ASP A 327 -10.57 -24.19 -5.97
C ASP A 327 -11.74 -23.32 -5.47
N GLN A 328 -11.76 -22.96 -4.18
CA GLN A 328 -12.79 -22.09 -3.61
C GLN A 328 -12.81 -20.70 -4.26
N VAL A 329 -11.62 -20.06 -4.36
CA VAL A 329 -11.51 -18.73 -4.97
C VAL A 329 -11.86 -18.78 -6.46
N LEU A 330 -11.29 -19.73 -7.22
CA LEU A 330 -11.56 -19.80 -8.66
C LEU A 330 -13.03 -20.12 -8.97
N GLN A 331 -13.67 -20.99 -8.20
CA GLN A 331 -15.11 -21.27 -8.38
C GLN A 331 -15.97 -20.02 -8.18
N LEU A 332 -15.65 -19.21 -7.17
CA LEU A 332 -16.37 -17.96 -6.89
C LEU A 332 -16.11 -16.93 -8.01
N VAL A 333 -14.84 -16.75 -8.42
CA VAL A 333 -14.46 -15.84 -9.50
C VAL A 333 -15.18 -16.23 -10.81
N LEU A 334 -15.16 -17.50 -11.21
CA LEU A 334 -15.87 -17.97 -12.41
C LEU A 334 -17.40 -17.78 -12.30
N THR A 335 -17.97 -17.91 -11.08
CA THR A 335 -19.39 -17.64 -10.83
C THR A 335 -19.72 -16.18 -11.10
N HIS A 336 -18.89 -15.27 -10.59
CA HIS A 336 -19.09 -13.84 -10.82
C HIS A 336 -18.90 -13.49 -12.30
N MET A 337 -17.89 -14.05 -12.95
CA MET A 337 -17.64 -13.82 -14.38
C MET A 337 -18.81 -14.26 -15.28
N GLU A 338 -19.49 -15.37 -14.96
CA GLU A 338 -20.67 -15.83 -15.72
C GLU A 338 -21.85 -14.84 -15.64
N ALA A 339 -21.97 -14.09 -14.55
CA ALA A 339 -23.08 -13.17 -14.27
C ALA A 339 -22.75 -11.69 -14.49
N GLU A 340 -21.46 -11.35 -14.70
CA GLU A 340 -21.02 -9.96 -14.73
C GLU A 340 -21.18 -9.34 -16.12
N HIS A 341 -21.82 -8.15 -16.16
CA HIS A 341 -22.05 -7.38 -17.38
C HIS A 341 -21.29 -6.04 -17.37
N GLY A 342 -20.82 -5.56 -16.22
CA GLY A 342 -20.08 -4.31 -16.08
C GLY A 342 -18.66 -4.41 -16.63
N LEU A 343 -18.30 -3.58 -17.61
CA LEU A 343 -17.00 -3.64 -18.30
C LEU A 343 -15.81 -3.53 -17.34
N ALA A 344 -15.90 -2.70 -16.31
CA ALA A 344 -14.81 -2.51 -15.37
C ALA A 344 -14.47 -3.81 -14.62
N LEU A 345 -15.47 -4.49 -14.05
CA LEU A 345 -15.30 -5.76 -13.37
C LEU A 345 -14.91 -6.89 -14.33
N ARG A 346 -15.50 -6.94 -15.54
CA ARG A 346 -15.10 -7.90 -16.57
C ARG A 346 -13.62 -7.83 -16.87
N ARG A 347 -13.05 -6.62 -17.03
CA ARG A 347 -11.61 -6.41 -17.24
C ARG A 347 -10.76 -6.89 -16.07
N VAL A 348 -11.17 -6.57 -14.83
CA VAL A 348 -10.46 -7.00 -13.63
C VAL A 348 -10.42 -8.51 -13.49
N TYR A 349 -11.56 -9.18 -13.64
CA TYR A 349 -11.62 -10.63 -13.56
C TYR A 349 -10.82 -11.30 -14.69
N ALA A 350 -11.02 -10.87 -15.93
CA ALA A 350 -10.30 -11.42 -17.08
C ALA A 350 -8.78 -11.23 -16.91
N GLY A 351 -8.34 -10.04 -16.50
CA GLY A 351 -6.92 -9.74 -16.30
C GLY A 351 -6.22 -10.55 -15.22
N SER A 352 -6.95 -11.05 -14.22
CA SER A 352 -6.38 -11.89 -13.15
C SER A 352 -6.36 -13.38 -13.50
N LEU A 353 -7.24 -13.82 -14.42
CA LEU A 353 -7.50 -15.23 -14.71
C LEU A 353 -6.28 -16.00 -15.28
N PRO A 354 -5.43 -15.44 -16.18
CA PRO A 354 -4.22 -16.10 -16.66
C PRO A 354 -3.29 -16.53 -15.52
N ALA A 355 -3.11 -15.67 -14.52
CA ALA A 355 -2.27 -15.95 -13.37
C ALA A 355 -2.85 -17.09 -12.50
N PHE A 356 -4.17 -17.14 -12.29
CA PHE A 356 -4.82 -18.25 -11.62
C PHE A 356 -4.65 -19.57 -12.36
N VAL A 357 -4.83 -19.58 -13.70
CA VAL A 357 -4.64 -20.78 -14.54
C VAL A 357 -3.20 -21.27 -14.45
N SER A 358 -2.23 -20.39 -14.63
CA SER A 358 -0.80 -20.73 -14.56
C SER A 358 -0.38 -21.26 -13.20
N ARG A 359 -0.91 -20.70 -12.10
CA ARG A 359 -0.61 -21.15 -10.74
C ARG A 359 -1.24 -22.51 -10.39
N LEU A 360 -2.43 -22.80 -10.91
CA LEU A 360 -3.07 -24.11 -10.76
C LEU A 360 -2.42 -25.18 -11.64
N GLY A 361 -1.87 -24.80 -12.79
CA GLY A 361 -1.27 -25.73 -13.73
C GLY A 361 -2.25 -26.82 -14.15
N ILE A 362 -1.86 -28.08 -14.11
CA ILE A 362 -2.69 -29.21 -14.53
C ILE A 362 -4.02 -29.33 -13.71
N LEU A 363 -4.07 -28.79 -12.51
CA LEU A 363 -5.28 -28.86 -11.68
C LEU A 363 -6.44 -28.05 -12.26
N ILE A 364 -6.18 -27.15 -13.22
CA ILE A 364 -7.22 -26.39 -13.93
C ILE A 364 -8.23 -27.29 -14.64
N VAL A 365 -7.87 -28.54 -14.95
CA VAL A 365 -8.77 -29.53 -15.57
C VAL A 365 -10.06 -29.73 -14.77
N ARG A 366 -10.01 -29.56 -13.43
CA ARG A 366 -11.20 -29.63 -12.57
C ARG A 366 -12.25 -28.58 -12.89
N HIS A 367 -11.81 -27.43 -13.36
CA HIS A 367 -12.64 -26.26 -13.67
C HIS A 367 -12.91 -26.07 -15.15
N LEU A 368 -12.35 -26.93 -16.03
CA LEU A 368 -12.28 -26.73 -17.47
C LEU A 368 -13.64 -26.47 -18.13
N LYS A 369 -14.69 -27.21 -17.74
CA LYS A 369 -16.04 -27.04 -18.31
C LYS A 369 -16.63 -25.65 -18.03
N ARG A 370 -16.35 -25.11 -16.84
CA ARG A 370 -16.84 -23.81 -16.44
C ARG A 370 -15.99 -22.68 -17.02
N LEU A 371 -14.66 -22.86 -17.01
CA LEU A 371 -13.71 -21.96 -17.62
C LEU A 371 -13.97 -21.79 -19.13
N GLU A 372 -14.28 -22.88 -19.85
CA GLU A 372 -14.66 -22.82 -21.26
C GLU A 372 -15.87 -21.91 -21.48
N ARG A 373 -16.94 -22.06 -20.67
CA ARG A 373 -18.13 -21.18 -20.78
C ARG A 373 -17.80 -19.71 -20.57
N VAL A 374 -16.95 -19.42 -19.58
CA VAL A 374 -16.49 -18.04 -19.32
C VAL A 374 -15.67 -17.51 -20.51
N ILE A 375 -14.73 -18.31 -21.03
CA ILE A 375 -13.91 -17.94 -22.18
C ILE A 375 -14.82 -17.60 -23.39
N LEU A 376 -15.75 -18.48 -23.71
CA LEU A 376 -16.69 -18.26 -24.84
C LEU A 376 -17.50 -16.98 -24.65
N GLY A 377 -18.13 -16.78 -23.49
CA GLY A 377 -18.95 -15.60 -23.23
C GLY A 377 -18.18 -14.27 -23.20
N TYR A 378 -16.88 -14.32 -22.88
CA TYR A 378 -16.05 -13.12 -22.93
C TYR A 378 -15.51 -12.82 -24.33
N LEU A 379 -15.23 -13.83 -25.15
CA LEU A 379 -14.81 -13.63 -26.55
C LEU A 379 -15.93 -13.04 -27.42
N GLU A 380 -17.20 -13.31 -27.10
CA GLU A 380 -18.35 -12.80 -27.84
C GLU A 380 -18.65 -11.32 -27.62
N VAL A 381 -18.16 -10.71 -26.52
CA VAL A 381 -18.51 -9.34 -26.15
C VAL A 381 -17.30 -8.42 -26.27
N SER A 382 -17.38 -7.43 -27.18
CA SER A 382 -16.38 -6.37 -27.29
C SER A 382 -16.35 -5.50 -26.03
N ASP A 383 -15.16 -5.18 -25.54
CA ASP A 383 -14.92 -4.26 -24.43
C ASP A 383 -14.07 -3.05 -24.85
N GLY A 384 -14.10 -2.72 -26.16
CA GLY A 384 -13.32 -1.64 -26.77
C GLY A 384 -13.28 -0.32 -26.00
N PRO A 385 -12.38 0.59 -26.37
CA PRO A 385 -11.47 0.51 -27.51
C PRO A 385 -10.19 -0.32 -27.24
N ARG A 386 -9.87 -0.64 -25.98
CA ARG A 386 -8.63 -1.33 -25.59
C ARG A 386 -8.72 -2.84 -25.64
N GLU A 387 -9.92 -3.41 -25.63
CA GLU A 387 -10.18 -4.85 -25.65
C GLU A 387 -9.43 -5.65 -24.58
N GLU A 388 -9.29 -5.06 -23.38
CA GLU A 388 -8.48 -5.60 -22.29
C GLU A 388 -9.00 -6.97 -21.83
N ALA A 389 -10.34 -7.13 -21.74
CA ALA A 389 -10.94 -8.39 -21.32
C ALA A 389 -10.77 -9.48 -22.38
N ARG A 390 -11.02 -9.20 -23.68
CA ARG A 390 -10.82 -10.18 -24.75
C ARG A 390 -9.35 -10.61 -24.87
N LEU A 391 -8.40 -9.66 -24.77
CA LEU A 391 -6.97 -9.96 -24.81
C LEU A 391 -6.53 -10.86 -23.64
N ALA A 392 -6.99 -10.54 -22.43
CA ALA A 392 -6.69 -11.34 -21.23
C ALA A 392 -7.35 -12.74 -21.28
N ILE A 393 -8.54 -12.85 -21.86
CA ILE A 393 -9.20 -14.15 -22.04
C ILE A 393 -8.50 -15.00 -23.10
N LEU A 394 -7.98 -14.42 -24.18
CA LEU A 394 -7.14 -15.15 -25.13
C LEU A 394 -5.86 -15.67 -24.46
N GLU A 395 -5.23 -14.87 -23.62
CA GLU A 395 -4.09 -15.31 -22.79
C GLU A 395 -4.50 -16.44 -21.82
N THR A 396 -5.66 -16.32 -21.19
CA THR A 396 -6.23 -17.39 -20.35
C THR A 396 -6.44 -18.69 -21.15
N LEU A 397 -6.97 -18.59 -22.37
CA LEU A 397 -7.15 -19.74 -23.23
C LEU A 397 -5.82 -20.37 -23.60
N GLN A 398 -4.82 -19.57 -23.95
CA GLN A 398 -3.47 -20.02 -24.25
C GLN A 398 -2.87 -20.81 -23.06
N CYS A 399 -2.85 -20.21 -21.86
CA CYS A 399 -2.39 -20.90 -20.64
C CYS A 399 -3.21 -22.18 -20.36
N THR A 400 -4.52 -22.14 -20.62
CA THR A 400 -5.39 -23.32 -20.41
C THR A 400 -5.04 -24.45 -21.38
N ILE A 401 -4.76 -24.16 -22.65
CA ILE A 401 -4.32 -25.16 -23.62
C ILE A 401 -2.99 -25.78 -23.19
N GLU A 402 -2.02 -24.96 -22.80
CA GLU A 402 -0.69 -25.40 -22.36
C GLU A 402 -0.76 -26.34 -21.16
N HIS A 403 -1.59 -26.06 -20.17
CA HIS A 403 -1.69 -26.84 -18.93
C HIS A 403 -2.69 -28.01 -19.02
N ALA A 404 -3.68 -27.94 -19.90
CA ALA A 404 -4.74 -28.95 -20.03
C ALA A 404 -4.76 -29.63 -21.41
N TRP A 405 -3.64 -29.58 -22.14
CA TRP A 405 -3.52 -30.07 -23.52
C TRP A 405 -4.15 -31.45 -23.79
N PRO A 406 -4.08 -32.47 -22.90
CA PRO A 406 -4.69 -33.78 -23.19
C PRO A 406 -6.22 -33.74 -23.26
N ARG A 407 -6.84 -32.68 -22.77
CA ARG A 407 -8.31 -32.48 -22.76
C ARG A 407 -8.78 -31.55 -23.87
N MET A 408 -7.86 -30.95 -24.64
CA MET A 408 -8.22 -29.98 -25.70
C MET A 408 -8.86 -30.63 -26.94
N PRO A 409 -8.46 -31.84 -27.40
CA PRO A 409 -9.09 -32.42 -28.59
C PRO A 409 -10.60 -32.57 -28.49
N CYS A 410 -11.17 -32.93 -27.34
CA CYS A 410 -12.61 -33.03 -27.15
C CYS A 410 -13.33 -31.67 -27.08
N ARG A 411 -12.60 -30.55 -26.94
CA ARG A 411 -13.11 -29.18 -26.91
C ARG A 411 -12.88 -28.43 -28.23
N LEU A 412 -12.14 -29.04 -29.15
CA LEU A 412 -11.73 -28.44 -30.40
C LEU A 412 -12.89 -27.81 -31.21
N PRO A 413 -14.03 -28.47 -31.45
CA PRO A 413 -15.10 -27.88 -32.30
C PRO A 413 -15.68 -26.60 -31.73
N VAL A 414 -15.82 -26.52 -30.39
CA VAL A 414 -16.41 -25.38 -29.72
C VAL A 414 -15.45 -24.21 -29.70
N LEU A 415 -14.17 -24.46 -29.34
CA LEU A 415 -13.14 -23.42 -29.29
C LEU A 415 -12.79 -22.91 -30.70
N LEU A 416 -12.70 -23.80 -31.70
CA LEU A 416 -12.48 -23.43 -33.09
C LEU A 416 -13.57 -22.49 -33.59
N LYS A 417 -14.85 -22.81 -33.36
CA LYS A 417 -15.97 -21.96 -33.75
C LYS A 417 -15.87 -20.56 -33.11
N ALA A 418 -15.56 -20.49 -31.84
CA ALA A 418 -15.45 -19.22 -31.14
C ALA A 418 -14.29 -18.37 -31.66
N LEU A 419 -13.12 -18.98 -31.89
CA LEU A 419 -11.94 -18.27 -32.40
C LEU A 419 -12.15 -17.80 -33.86
N LEU A 420 -12.76 -18.62 -34.73
CA LEU A 420 -13.10 -18.18 -36.08
C LEU A 420 -14.10 -17.04 -36.09
N ARG A 421 -15.11 -17.08 -35.21
CA ARG A 421 -16.06 -15.98 -35.06
C ARG A 421 -15.36 -14.71 -34.58
N LEU A 422 -14.46 -14.80 -33.58
CA LEU A 422 -13.68 -13.66 -33.14
C LEU A 422 -12.82 -13.06 -34.26
N LEU A 423 -12.11 -13.89 -35.05
CA LEU A 423 -11.33 -13.41 -36.19
C LEU A 423 -12.19 -12.65 -37.20
N TRP A 424 -13.40 -13.17 -37.48
CA TRP A 424 -14.36 -12.54 -38.38
C TRP A 424 -14.89 -11.22 -37.78
N ASP A 425 -15.35 -11.22 -36.52
CA ASP A 425 -15.93 -10.06 -35.88
C ASP A 425 -14.91 -8.91 -35.79
N VAL A 426 -13.66 -9.19 -35.37
CA VAL A 426 -12.58 -8.20 -35.29
C VAL A 426 -12.24 -7.60 -36.66
N HIS A 427 -12.40 -8.36 -37.73
CA HIS A 427 -12.17 -7.87 -39.10
C HIS A 427 -13.35 -7.03 -39.62
N THR A 428 -14.58 -7.48 -39.39
CA THR A 428 -15.79 -6.84 -39.95
C THR A 428 -16.29 -5.66 -39.13
N GLU A 429 -16.03 -5.66 -37.82
CA GLU A 429 -16.41 -4.56 -36.94
C GLU A 429 -15.66 -3.25 -37.28
N ARG A 430 -16.40 -2.26 -37.80
CA ARG A 430 -15.92 -0.88 -37.97
C ARG A 430 -16.00 -0.06 -36.69
N GLY A 431 -15.69 -0.69 -35.55
CA GLY A 431 -15.77 -0.09 -34.24
C GLY A 431 -14.59 0.86 -33.89
N PRO A 432 -14.62 1.49 -32.72
CA PRO A 432 -13.58 2.43 -32.27
C PRO A 432 -12.24 1.76 -31.90
N THR A 433 -12.09 0.47 -32.08
CA THR A 433 -10.89 -0.29 -31.70
C THR A 433 -9.71 0.07 -32.59
N PRO A 434 -8.58 0.57 -32.05
CA PRO A 434 -7.40 0.93 -32.80
C PRO A 434 -6.76 -0.26 -33.52
N GLU A 435 -6.13 -0.01 -34.68
CA GLU A 435 -5.49 -1.05 -35.49
C GLU A 435 -4.45 -1.90 -34.73
N PRO A 436 -3.58 -1.34 -33.85
CA PRO A 436 -2.66 -2.16 -33.07
C PRO A 436 -3.37 -3.17 -32.14
N VAL A 437 -4.53 -2.78 -31.58
CA VAL A 437 -5.31 -3.66 -30.69
C VAL A 437 -5.98 -4.78 -31.50
N ARG A 438 -6.52 -4.45 -32.70
CA ARG A 438 -7.05 -5.46 -33.63
C ARG A 438 -5.98 -6.47 -34.04
N ALA A 439 -4.79 -5.97 -34.42
CA ALA A 439 -3.66 -6.84 -34.76
C ALA A 439 -3.25 -7.74 -33.58
N ALA A 440 -3.28 -7.24 -32.35
CA ALA A 440 -2.99 -8.03 -31.15
C ALA A 440 -4.05 -9.13 -30.93
N LEU A 441 -5.35 -8.82 -31.09
CA LEU A 441 -6.42 -9.81 -30.99
C LEU A 441 -6.27 -10.91 -32.03
N LEU A 442 -6.06 -10.55 -33.31
CA LEU A 442 -5.85 -11.50 -34.40
C LEU A 442 -4.60 -12.36 -34.14
N HIS A 443 -3.52 -11.77 -33.70
CA HIS A 443 -2.29 -12.49 -33.37
C HIS A 443 -2.51 -13.52 -32.25
N ARG A 444 -3.10 -13.11 -31.11
CA ARG A 444 -3.35 -14.02 -29.97
C ARG A 444 -4.36 -15.12 -30.32
N ALA A 445 -5.40 -14.81 -31.07
CA ALA A 445 -6.34 -15.81 -31.55
C ALA A 445 -5.66 -16.84 -32.48
N THR A 446 -4.79 -16.38 -33.38
CA THR A 446 -3.99 -17.26 -34.25
C THR A 446 -3.06 -18.17 -33.45
N GLN A 447 -2.40 -17.65 -32.40
CA GLN A 447 -1.57 -18.45 -31.49
C GLN A 447 -2.37 -19.53 -30.76
N CYS A 448 -3.59 -19.22 -30.31
CA CYS A 448 -4.48 -20.22 -29.70
C CYS A 448 -4.85 -21.32 -30.70
N LEU A 449 -5.11 -20.97 -31.97
CA LEU A 449 -5.40 -21.96 -33.02
C LEU A 449 -4.18 -22.87 -33.29
N ILE A 450 -2.98 -22.32 -33.36
CA ILE A 450 -1.73 -23.10 -33.52
C ILE A 450 -1.55 -24.08 -32.35
N LEU A 451 -1.73 -23.64 -31.11
CA LEU A 451 -1.64 -24.52 -29.96
C LEU A 451 -2.73 -25.61 -29.96
N LEU A 452 -3.95 -25.29 -30.35
CA LEU A 452 -5.01 -26.29 -30.50
C LEU A 452 -4.69 -27.33 -31.60
N ASP A 453 -4.05 -26.92 -32.71
CA ASP A 453 -3.63 -27.85 -33.76
C ASP A 453 -2.58 -28.83 -33.23
N HIS A 454 -1.57 -28.34 -32.51
CA HIS A 454 -0.58 -29.20 -31.87
C HIS A 454 -1.21 -30.21 -30.89
N CYS A 455 -2.21 -29.78 -30.10
CA CYS A 455 -2.91 -30.69 -29.18
C CYS A 455 -3.79 -31.73 -29.91
N SER A 456 -4.31 -31.38 -31.11
CA SER A 456 -5.21 -32.23 -31.89
C SER A 456 -4.51 -33.06 -32.98
N GLN A 457 -3.18 -33.10 -32.98
CA GLN A 457 -2.38 -33.87 -33.97
C GLN A 457 -2.71 -33.52 -35.43
N GLY A 458 -2.86 -32.23 -35.71
CA GLY A 458 -3.14 -31.74 -37.07
C GLY A 458 -4.60 -31.83 -37.53
N GLN A 459 -5.53 -32.29 -36.69
CA GLN A 459 -6.96 -32.36 -37.06
C GLN A 459 -7.54 -30.98 -37.34
N LEU A 460 -7.06 -29.93 -36.66
CA LEU A 460 -7.52 -28.57 -36.87
C LEU A 460 -7.18 -28.07 -38.27
N LYS A 461 -5.99 -28.37 -38.80
CA LYS A 461 -5.58 -28.01 -40.15
C LYS A 461 -6.52 -28.58 -41.21
N VAL A 462 -6.94 -29.85 -41.04
CA VAL A 462 -7.91 -30.50 -41.97
C VAL A 462 -9.26 -29.76 -41.98
N LEU A 463 -9.75 -29.36 -40.76
CA LEU A 463 -11.00 -28.60 -40.67
C LEU A 463 -10.88 -27.20 -41.28
N LEU A 464 -9.71 -26.56 -41.16
CA LEU A 464 -9.46 -25.23 -41.70
C LEU A 464 -9.31 -25.18 -43.21
N GLN A 465 -8.96 -26.28 -43.88
CA GLN A 465 -8.84 -26.30 -45.35
C GLN A 465 -10.14 -25.85 -46.05
N GLY A 466 -11.29 -26.34 -45.58
CA GLY A 466 -12.59 -25.92 -46.09
C GLY A 466 -12.92 -24.45 -45.82
N VAL A 467 -12.57 -23.96 -44.66
CA VAL A 467 -12.80 -22.56 -44.26
C VAL A 467 -11.89 -21.60 -45.04
N HIS A 468 -10.63 -21.97 -45.23
CA HIS A 468 -9.65 -21.17 -45.97
C HIS A 468 -10.05 -20.97 -47.43
N SER A 469 -10.58 -22.02 -48.10
CA SER A 469 -11.01 -21.95 -49.49
C SER A 469 -12.27 -21.09 -49.71
N CYS A 470 -13.13 -20.96 -48.72
CA CYS A 470 -14.36 -20.17 -48.76
C CYS A 470 -14.21 -18.74 -48.17
N CYS A 471 -13.10 -18.42 -47.56
CA CYS A 471 -12.89 -17.11 -46.93
C CYS A 471 -12.42 -16.07 -47.95
N GLU A 472 -13.21 -15.01 -48.17
CA GLU A 472 -12.88 -13.93 -49.10
C GLU A 472 -11.95 -12.84 -48.43
N GLU A 473 -11.96 -12.75 -47.10
CA GLU A 473 -11.27 -11.72 -46.37
C GLU A 473 -9.77 -12.00 -46.19
N GLU A 474 -8.93 -11.16 -46.79
CA GLU A 474 -7.47 -11.36 -46.87
C GLU A 474 -6.78 -11.49 -45.51
N ARG A 475 -7.15 -10.64 -44.53
CA ARG A 475 -6.55 -10.69 -43.19
C ARG A 475 -6.88 -11.96 -42.41
N VAL A 476 -8.12 -12.43 -42.53
CA VAL A 476 -8.54 -13.69 -41.89
C VAL A 476 -7.82 -14.85 -42.59
N ARG A 477 -7.74 -14.81 -43.95
CA ARG A 477 -7.01 -15.79 -44.73
C ARG A 477 -5.52 -15.86 -44.33
N GLU A 478 -4.88 -14.72 -44.11
CA GLU A 478 -3.51 -14.65 -43.64
C GLU A 478 -3.33 -15.31 -42.23
N CYS A 479 -4.27 -15.09 -41.30
CA CYS A 479 -4.27 -15.77 -40.02
C CYS A 479 -4.39 -17.29 -40.16
N LEU A 480 -5.31 -17.76 -41.02
CA LEU A 480 -5.49 -19.19 -41.29
C LEU A 480 -4.28 -19.82 -42.00
N ARG A 481 -3.62 -19.09 -42.90
CA ARG A 481 -2.38 -19.51 -43.56
C ARG A 481 -1.27 -19.74 -42.54
N LYS A 482 -1.09 -18.84 -41.58
CA LYS A 482 -0.09 -18.98 -40.47
C LYS A 482 -0.34 -20.25 -39.66
N VAL A 483 -1.60 -20.61 -39.42
CA VAL A 483 -1.93 -21.87 -38.73
C VAL A 483 -1.59 -23.09 -39.61
N GLN A 484 -1.83 -23.02 -40.91
CA GLN A 484 -1.50 -24.13 -41.84
C GLN A 484 0.00 -24.34 -42.00
N GLU A 485 0.78 -23.26 -42.02
CA GLU A 485 2.25 -23.27 -42.18
C GLU A 485 3.00 -23.57 -40.86
N SER A 486 2.31 -23.50 -39.70
CA SER A 486 2.95 -23.84 -38.41
C SER A 486 3.35 -25.32 -38.38
N THR A 487 4.58 -25.60 -38.02
CA THR A 487 5.17 -26.96 -37.90
C THR A 487 4.86 -27.58 -36.54
#